data_4eee1939d0c95c2fbe134260a3a18e1c
#
_entry.id   4eee1939d0c95c2fbe134260a3a18e1c
#
_cell.length_a   1.000
_cell.length_b   1.000
_cell.length_c   1.000
_cell.angle_alpha   90.00
_cell.angle_beta   90.00
_cell.angle_gamma   90.00
#
_symmetry.space_group_name_H-M   'P 1'
#
loop_
_entity.id
_entity.type
_entity.pdbx_description
1 polymer ?
#
loop_
_entity_poly.entity_id
_entity_poly.type
_entity_poly.pdbx_seq_one_letter_code
_entity_poly.pdbx_strand_id
1 'polypeptide(L)'
;RLNHEPVLGAGPTILFSNDARSADFRHLSLYDADRLEGEFDLINCVGVLHHLPDPIRGIQALAAKLASGGLMHIFVYAELGRWEIELMQRAIGLLQGTKKGDYPDGVKVGRQIFASLPETNRLVKYEKQRWAGENLRDECFADMYVHPQEIDYNIETLFELIDASGLEFIGFSNPGYWQLERL
;
A
#
# COMPACT_ATOMS: atom_id res chain seq x y z
N ARG A 1 1.45 -9.12 -23.05
CA ARG A 1 2.17 -7.86 -22.74
C ARG A 1 1.12 -6.85 -22.36
N LEU A 2 0.92 -6.63 -21.08
CA LEU A 2 0.09 -5.55 -20.55
C LEU A 2 1.00 -4.31 -20.43
N ASN A 3 0.74 -3.30 -21.23
CA ASN A 3 1.37 -1.99 -21.09
C ASN A 3 0.74 -1.33 -19.85
N HIS A 4 1.46 -1.31 -18.75
CA HIS A 4 1.12 -0.49 -17.59
C HIS A 4 1.70 0.90 -17.79
N GLU A 5 0.86 1.84 -18.23
CA GLU A 5 1.13 3.24 -17.94
C GLU A 5 0.69 3.53 -16.50
N PRO A 6 1.50 4.14 -15.66
CA PRO A 6 1.10 4.51 -14.32
C PRO A 6 0.12 5.67 -14.40
N VAL A 7 -1.16 5.39 -14.21
CA VAL A 7 -2.17 6.44 -14.02
C VAL A 7 -2.10 6.87 -12.56
N LEU A 8 -1.50 8.03 -12.33
CA LEU A 8 -1.55 8.72 -11.03
C LEU A 8 -3.01 8.96 -10.64
N GLY A 9 -3.48 8.31 -9.58
CA GLY A 9 -4.73 8.65 -8.91
C GLY A 9 -5.86 7.64 -8.90
N ALA A 10 -5.75 6.48 -9.53
CA ALA A 10 -6.75 5.42 -9.40
C ALA A 10 -6.09 4.05 -9.58
N GLY A 11 -5.82 3.36 -8.48
CA GLY A 11 -5.38 1.97 -8.55
C GLY A 11 -6.45 1.08 -9.18
N PRO A 12 -6.07 0.03 -9.92
CA PRO A 12 -7.03 -0.90 -10.50
C PRO A 12 -7.74 -1.68 -9.38
N THR A 13 -9.06 -1.66 -9.38
CA THR A 13 -9.85 -2.57 -8.55
C THR A 13 -9.98 -3.90 -9.27
N ILE A 14 -9.53 -5.00 -8.66
CA ILE A 14 -9.66 -6.34 -9.21
C ILE A 14 -10.83 -7.02 -8.51
N LEU A 15 -11.85 -7.39 -9.27
CA LEU A 15 -12.98 -8.18 -8.79
C LEU A 15 -12.81 -9.62 -9.26
N PHE A 16 -12.86 -10.57 -8.34
CA PHE A 16 -12.86 -12.00 -8.64
C PHE A 16 -14.29 -12.53 -8.53
N SER A 17 -14.75 -13.26 -9.55
CA SER A 17 -15.95 -14.07 -9.45
C SER A 17 -15.63 -15.46 -8.92
N ASN A 18 -16.62 -16.16 -8.33
CA ASN A 18 -16.48 -17.53 -7.84
C ASN A 18 -16.16 -18.56 -8.94
N ASP A 19 -16.31 -18.19 -10.22
CA ASP A 19 -15.81 -18.97 -11.35
C ASP A 19 -14.41 -18.48 -11.70
N ALA A 20 -13.39 -19.28 -11.36
CA ALA A 20 -11.99 -18.98 -11.66
C ALA A 20 -11.69 -18.77 -13.17
N ARG A 21 -12.66 -18.97 -14.03
CA ARG A 21 -12.59 -18.75 -15.49
C ARG A 21 -13.11 -17.39 -15.94
N SER A 22 -13.73 -16.60 -15.06
CA SER A 22 -14.22 -15.26 -15.38
C SER A 22 -13.73 -14.23 -14.39
N ALA A 23 -13.05 -13.20 -14.89
CA ALA A 23 -12.67 -12.01 -14.14
C ALA A 23 -13.14 -10.78 -14.93
N ASP A 24 -13.83 -9.88 -14.26
CA ASP A 24 -14.21 -8.59 -14.83
C ASP A 24 -13.24 -7.51 -14.31
N PHE A 25 -12.48 -6.91 -15.23
CA PHE A 25 -11.51 -5.87 -14.92
C PHE A 25 -12.12 -4.51 -15.24
N ARG A 26 -12.20 -3.66 -14.21
CA ARG A 26 -12.74 -2.30 -14.37
C ARG A 26 -11.71 -1.26 -13.97
N HIS A 27 -11.51 -0.27 -14.82
CA HIS A 27 -10.77 0.93 -14.48
C HIS A 27 -11.71 1.89 -13.75
N LEU A 28 -11.61 1.90 -12.42
CA LEU A 28 -12.49 2.65 -11.55
C LEU A 28 -11.71 3.16 -10.34
N SER A 29 -11.94 4.41 -9.93
CA SER A 29 -11.45 4.88 -8.65
C SER A 29 -12.14 4.11 -7.52
N LEU A 30 -11.38 3.78 -6.48
CA LEU A 30 -11.94 3.13 -5.29
C LEU A 30 -13.03 4.00 -4.65
N TYR A 31 -12.92 5.31 -4.74
CA TYR A 31 -13.94 6.26 -4.26
C TYR A 31 -15.28 6.17 -4.99
N ASP A 32 -15.29 5.59 -6.18
CA ASP A 32 -16.47 5.41 -7.01
C ASP A 32 -16.99 3.96 -6.97
N ALA A 33 -16.70 3.22 -5.89
CA ALA A 33 -17.15 1.83 -5.74
C ALA A 33 -18.68 1.69 -5.77
N ASP A 34 -19.42 2.74 -5.45
CA ASP A 34 -20.89 2.81 -5.58
C ASP A 34 -21.39 2.59 -7.00
N ARG A 35 -20.54 2.83 -8.03
CA ARG A 35 -20.84 2.55 -9.44
C ARG A 35 -20.78 1.07 -9.82
N LEU A 36 -20.29 0.21 -8.93
CA LEU A 36 -20.34 -1.23 -9.09
C LEU A 36 -21.74 -1.74 -8.75
N GLU A 37 -22.26 -2.63 -9.58
CA GLU A 37 -23.54 -3.27 -9.35
C GLU A 37 -23.43 -4.37 -8.27
N GLY A 38 -24.48 -4.51 -7.46
CA GLY A 38 -24.56 -5.55 -6.44
C GLY A 38 -23.72 -5.29 -5.19
N GLU A 39 -23.65 -6.29 -4.33
CA GLU A 39 -22.86 -6.36 -3.11
C GLU A 39 -21.90 -7.56 -3.22
N PHE A 40 -20.86 -7.58 -2.41
CA PHE A 40 -19.81 -8.60 -2.46
C PHE A 40 -19.67 -9.33 -1.12
N ASP A 41 -19.62 -10.65 -1.14
CA ASP A 41 -19.39 -11.47 0.05
C ASP A 41 -17.94 -11.38 0.57
N LEU A 42 -16.99 -11.05 -0.32
CA LEU A 42 -15.59 -10.87 0.01
C LEU A 42 -15.01 -9.67 -0.75
N ILE A 43 -14.44 -8.74 0.00
CA ILE A 43 -13.65 -7.65 -0.54
C ILE A 43 -12.20 -7.82 -0.08
N ASN A 44 -11.27 -7.88 -1.05
CA ASN A 44 -9.84 -7.97 -0.75
C ASN A 44 -9.12 -6.70 -1.21
N CYS A 45 -8.71 -5.86 -0.27
CA CYS A 45 -8.06 -4.57 -0.51
C CYS A 45 -6.65 -4.57 0.07
N VAL A 46 -5.71 -5.07 -0.71
CA VAL A 46 -4.31 -5.26 -0.31
C VAL A 46 -3.43 -4.23 -0.98
N GLY A 47 -2.70 -3.44 -0.19
CA GLY A 47 -1.71 -2.49 -0.72
C GLY A 47 -2.32 -1.26 -1.40
N VAL A 48 -3.52 -0.80 -1.00
CA VAL A 48 -4.23 0.29 -1.68
C VAL A 48 -4.58 1.45 -0.75
N LEU A 49 -5.22 1.17 0.39
CA LEU A 49 -5.80 2.23 1.25
C LEU A 49 -4.75 3.24 1.73
N HIS A 50 -3.55 2.79 2.04
CA HIS A 50 -2.48 3.64 2.53
C HIS A 50 -1.89 4.58 1.46
N HIS A 51 -2.23 4.38 0.19
CA HIS A 51 -1.85 5.28 -0.91
C HIS A 51 -2.95 6.28 -1.27
N LEU A 52 -4.10 6.20 -0.63
CA LEU A 52 -5.20 7.14 -0.89
C LEU A 52 -4.98 8.46 -0.15
N PRO A 53 -5.30 9.60 -0.76
CA PRO A 53 -5.36 10.89 -0.08
C PRO A 53 -6.37 10.92 1.08
N ASP A 54 -7.46 10.17 0.96
CA ASP A 54 -8.52 10.02 1.97
C ASP A 54 -8.86 8.53 2.15
N PRO A 55 -8.10 7.79 2.99
CA PRO A 55 -8.33 6.37 3.20
C PRO A 55 -9.64 6.08 3.92
N ILE A 56 -10.15 7.00 4.74
CA ILE A 56 -11.45 6.85 5.42
C ILE A 56 -12.57 6.81 4.39
N ARG A 57 -12.62 7.76 3.49
CA ARG A 57 -13.58 7.75 2.39
C ARG A 57 -13.43 6.49 1.52
N GLY A 58 -12.19 6.05 1.30
CA GLY A 58 -11.89 4.83 0.54
C GLY A 58 -12.48 3.57 1.18
N ILE A 59 -12.21 3.35 2.46
CA ILE A 59 -12.74 2.17 3.17
C ILE A 59 -14.26 2.21 3.31
N GLN A 60 -14.85 3.40 3.53
CA GLN A 60 -16.31 3.57 3.57
C GLN A 60 -16.97 3.22 2.24
N ALA A 61 -16.38 3.62 1.11
CA ALA A 61 -16.87 3.27 -0.22
C ALA A 61 -16.85 1.76 -0.47
N LEU A 62 -15.83 1.06 0.03
CA LEU A 62 -15.76 -0.41 -0.01
C LEU A 62 -16.75 -1.05 0.95
N ALA A 63 -16.85 -0.56 2.18
CA ALA A 63 -17.75 -1.09 3.19
C ALA A 63 -19.22 -1.03 2.72
N ALA A 64 -19.60 0.03 2.02
CA ALA A 64 -20.94 0.19 1.43
C ALA A 64 -21.26 -0.86 0.35
N LYS A 65 -20.26 -1.59 -0.15
CA LYS A 65 -20.41 -2.66 -1.15
C LYS A 65 -20.30 -4.06 -0.54
N LEU A 66 -20.03 -4.17 0.76
CA LEU A 66 -19.94 -5.45 1.44
C LEU A 66 -21.35 -5.96 1.76
N ALA A 67 -21.64 -7.19 1.36
CA ALA A 67 -22.90 -7.85 1.68
C ALA A 67 -23.03 -8.09 3.19
N SER A 68 -24.27 -8.20 3.66
CA SER A 68 -24.51 -8.55 5.08
C SER A 68 -23.89 -9.90 5.43
N GLY A 69 -23.00 -9.91 6.43
CA GLY A 69 -22.20 -11.10 6.80
C GLY A 69 -20.99 -11.35 5.90
N GLY A 70 -20.71 -10.47 4.94
CA GLY A 70 -19.52 -10.52 4.11
C GLY A 70 -18.23 -10.17 4.87
N LEU A 71 -17.09 -10.48 4.28
CA LEU A 71 -15.76 -10.26 4.85
C LEU A 71 -14.97 -9.24 4.03
N MET A 72 -14.28 -8.32 4.72
CA MET A 72 -13.30 -7.45 4.10
C MET A 72 -11.91 -7.77 4.65
N HIS A 73 -10.98 -8.09 3.74
CA HIS A 73 -9.57 -8.23 4.05
C HIS A 73 -8.83 -6.98 3.59
N ILE A 74 -8.15 -6.32 4.51
CA ILE A 74 -7.29 -5.16 4.19
C ILE A 74 -5.84 -5.46 4.55
N PHE A 75 -4.92 -4.90 3.76
CA PHE A 75 -3.51 -4.83 4.09
C PHE A 75 -3.05 -3.39 3.92
N VAL A 76 -2.49 -2.83 4.98
CA VAL A 76 -1.87 -1.50 5.00
C VAL A 76 -0.48 -1.59 5.60
N TYR A 77 0.33 -0.58 5.37
CA TYR A 77 1.69 -0.53 5.89
C TYR A 77 1.71 -0.14 7.37
N ALA A 78 2.67 -0.73 8.10
CA ALA A 78 2.86 -0.49 9.52
C ALA A 78 4.01 0.50 9.76
N GLU A 79 3.74 1.57 10.48
CA GLU A 79 4.68 2.64 10.84
C GLU A 79 6.01 2.10 11.39
N LEU A 80 5.94 1.24 12.40
CA LEU A 80 7.15 0.69 13.03
C LEU A 80 7.98 -0.21 12.10
N GLY A 81 7.34 -0.83 11.11
CA GLY A 81 8.01 -1.72 10.15
C GLY A 81 8.64 -1.01 8.97
N ARG A 82 8.35 0.28 8.78
CA ARG A 82 8.76 1.05 7.60
C ARG A 82 9.66 2.25 7.90
N TRP A 83 10.14 2.38 9.11
CA TRP A 83 10.95 3.51 9.52
C TRP A 83 12.16 3.79 8.59
N GLU A 84 12.88 2.75 8.17
CA GLU A 84 14.01 2.89 7.24
C GLU A 84 13.56 3.33 5.84
N ILE A 85 12.41 2.86 5.41
CA ILE A 85 11.81 3.21 4.11
C ILE A 85 11.38 4.68 4.14
N GLU A 86 10.64 5.09 5.16
CA GLU A 86 10.18 6.47 5.36
C GLU A 86 11.36 7.47 5.39
N LEU A 87 12.43 7.10 6.11
CA LEU A 87 13.62 7.93 6.18
C LEU A 87 14.24 8.11 4.79
N MET A 88 14.27 7.06 3.99
CA MET A 88 14.80 7.10 2.63
C MET A 88 13.88 7.89 1.68
N GLN A 89 12.56 7.70 1.77
CA GLN A 89 11.57 8.49 1.02
C GLN A 89 11.73 10.00 1.30
N ARG A 90 11.90 10.36 2.57
CA ARG A 90 12.13 11.76 2.97
C ARG A 90 13.43 12.30 2.41
N ALA A 91 14.51 11.53 2.48
CA ALA A 91 15.82 11.94 1.92
C ALA A 91 15.75 12.15 0.41
N ILE A 92 15.15 11.21 -0.32
CA ILE A 92 14.94 11.33 -1.77
C ILE A 92 14.10 12.56 -2.09
N GLY A 93 12.94 12.72 -1.43
CA GLY A 93 12.07 13.87 -1.67
C GLY A 93 12.71 15.23 -1.41
N LEU A 94 13.58 15.33 -0.39
CA LEU A 94 14.35 16.54 -0.12
C LEU A 94 15.36 16.85 -1.22
N LEU A 95 16.05 15.82 -1.73
CA LEU A 95 17.06 16.00 -2.80
C LEU A 95 16.42 16.23 -4.17
N GLN A 96 15.25 15.68 -4.43
CA GLN A 96 14.49 15.96 -5.64
C GLN A 96 13.99 17.41 -5.69
N GLY A 97 13.71 18.02 -4.55
CA GLY A 97 13.22 19.39 -4.46
C GLY A 97 11.91 19.58 -5.27
N THR A 98 11.95 20.40 -6.30
CA THR A 98 10.78 20.69 -7.18
C THR A 98 10.36 19.49 -8.04
N LYS A 99 11.20 18.47 -8.16
CA LYS A 99 10.90 17.23 -8.90
C LYS A 99 10.34 16.11 -8.01
N LYS A 100 9.99 16.41 -6.77
CA LYS A 100 9.43 15.42 -5.86
C LYS A 100 8.25 14.70 -6.52
N GLY A 101 8.33 13.35 -6.55
CA GLY A 101 7.33 12.51 -7.19
C GLY A 101 7.62 12.16 -8.67
N ASP A 102 8.69 12.70 -9.26
CA ASP A 102 9.21 12.21 -10.54
C ASP A 102 9.91 10.86 -10.30
N TYR A 103 9.32 9.78 -10.76
CA TYR A 103 9.81 8.43 -10.49
C TYR A 103 11.22 8.17 -11.05
N PRO A 104 11.54 8.44 -12.34
CA PRO A 104 12.88 8.24 -12.87
C PRO A 104 13.96 9.03 -12.12
N ASP A 105 13.67 10.29 -11.78
CA ASP A 105 14.60 11.14 -11.03
C ASP A 105 14.77 10.62 -9.60
N GLY A 106 13.68 10.24 -8.93
CA GLY A 106 13.71 9.69 -7.58
C GLY A 106 14.46 8.37 -7.47
N VAL A 107 14.30 7.46 -8.42
CA VAL A 107 15.06 6.21 -8.49
C VAL A 107 16.56 6.51 -8.64
N LYS A 108 16.93 7.41 -9.54
CA LYS A 108 18.33 7.82 -9.73
C LYS A 108 18.91 8.40 -8.44
N VAL A 109 18.21 9.34 -7.80
CA VAL A 109 18.63 9.96 -6.53
C VAL A 109 18.77 8.91 -5.43
N GLY A 110 17.78 8.05 -5.26
CA GLY A 110 17.77 7.01 -4.23
C GLY A 110 18.92 6.02 -4.40
N ARG A 111 19.20 5.55 -5.62
CA ARG A 111 20.33 4.68 -5.89
C ARG A 111 21.68 5.37 -5.62
N GLN A 112 21.80 6.66 -5.91
CA GLN A 112 23.00 7.44 -5.57
C GLN A 112 23.19 7.58 -4.07
N ILE A 113 22.12 7.79 -3.29
CA ILE A 113 22.18 7.81 -1.83
C ILE A 113 22.72 6.46 -1.33
N PHE A 114 22.12 5.32 -1.73
CA PHE A 114 22.59 4.01 -1.30
C PHE A 114 24.05 3.74 -1.68
N ALA A 115 24.46 4.15 -2.86
CA ALA A 115 25.85 3.99 -3.31
C ALA A 115 26.85 4.87 -2.55
N SER A 116 26.41 6.00 -1.99
CA SER A 116 27.25 6.92 -1.22
C SER A 116 27.38 6.54 0.26
N LEU A 117 26.48 5.73 0.78
CA LEU A 117 26.48 5.32 2.17
C LEU A 117 27.43 4.13 2.40
N PRO A 118 28.14 4.09 3.54
CA PRO A 118 28.99 2.95 3.88
C PRO A 118 28.15 1.69 4.11
N GLU A 119 28.71 0.52 3.85
CA GLU A 119 28.02 -0.79 4.04
C GLU A 119 27.56 -1.04 5.49
N THR A 120 28.21 -0.39 6.44
CA THR A 120 27.86 -0.44 7.86
C THR A 120 26.61 0.39 8.20
N ASN A 121 26.16 1.26 7.29
CA ASN A 121 24.99 2.09 7.49
C ASN A 121 23.73 1.22 7.65
N ARG A 122 22.84 1.60 8.56
CA ARG A 122 21.62 0.86 8.86
C ARG A 122 20.69 0.73 7.64
N LEU A 123 20.54 1.80 6.86
CA LEU A 123 19.68 1.78 5.65
C LEU A 123 20.22 0.79 4.61
N VAL A 124 21.55 0.78 4.38
CA VAL A 124 22.18 -0.15 3.44
C VAL A 124 22.02 -1.60 3.90
N LYS A 125 22.20 -1.85 5.20
CA LYS A 125 21.99 -3.20 5.76
C LYS A 125 20.55 -3.66 5.62
N TYR A 126 19.59 -2.79 5.94
CA TYR A 126 18.16 -3.07 5.82
C TYR A 126 17.78 -3.40 4.37
N GLU A 127 18.19 -2.57 3.41
CA GLU A 127 17.99 -2.79 1.97
C GLU A 127 18.56 -4.14 1.54
N LYS A 128 19.84 -4.39 1.82
CA LYS A 128 20.52 -5.64 1.43
C LYS A 128 19.88 -6.89 2.01
N GLN A 129 19.38 -6.83 3.25
CA GLN A 129 18.81 -7.99 3.94
C GLN A 129 17.39 -8.31 3.53
N ARG A 130 16.60 -7.31 3.20
CA ARG A 130 15.16 -7.48 3.00
C ARG A 130 14.70 -7.27 1.56
N TRP A 131 15.28 -6.33 0.84
CA TRP A 131 14.68 -5.81 -0.38
C TRP A 131 15.58 -5.85 -1.62
N ALA A 132 16.88 -6.13 -1.47
CA ALA A 132 17.84 -6.04 -2.57
C ALA A 132 17.43 -6.84 -3.82
N GLY A 133 16.78 -7.99 -3.65
CA GLY A 133 16.29 -8.81 -4.76
C GLY A 133 15.14 -8.17 -5.53
N GLU A 134 14.20 -7.58 -4.82
CA GLU A 134 13.01 -6.92 -5.41
C GLU A 134 13.37 -5.57 -6.00
N ASN A 135 14.17 -4.78 -5.27
CA ASN A 135 14.56 -3.43 -5.64
C ASN A 135 15.64 -3.34 -6.72
N LEU A 136 16.09 -4.47 -7.28
CA LEU A 136 16.87 -4.47 -8.52
C LEU A 136 16.09 -3.85 -9.69
N ARG A 137 14.77 -4.02 -9.69
CA ARG A 137 13.88 -3.41 -10.67
C ARG A 137 13.53 -1.99 -10.26
N ASP A 138 13.59 -1.07 -11.21
CA ASP A 138 13.32 0.34 -10.95
C ASP A 138 11.88 0.61 -10.53
N GLU A 139 10.93 -0.18 -11.04
CA GLU A 139 9.51 -0.09 -10.67
C GLU A 139 9.29 -0.42 -9.18
N CYS A 140 9.92 -1.49 -8.68
CA CYS A 140 9.82 -1.87 -7.28
C CYS A 140 10.53 -0.87 -6.37
N PHE A 141 11.69 -0.37 -6.80
CA PHE A 141 12.40 0.68 -6.07
C PHE A 141 11.58 1.97 -5.99
N ALA A 142 10.96 2.36 -7.11
CA ALA A 142 10.12 3.55 -7.18
C ALA A 142 8.88 3.42 -6.29
N ASP A 143 8.20 2.27 -6.33
CA ASP A 143 7.04 1.98 -5.48
C ASP A 143 7.40 2.09 -4.00
N MET A 144 8.55 1.56 -3.60
CA MET A 144 8.99 1.55 -2.21
C MET A 144 9.50 2.91 -1.72
N TYR A 145 10.31 3.62 -2.52
CA TYR A 145 11.08 4.76 -2.03
C TYR A 145 10.71 6.12 -2.65
N VAL A 146 9.93 6.12 -3.73
CA VAL A 146 9.61 7.36 -4.47
C VAL A 146 8.12 7.65 -4.48
N HIS A 147 7.29 6.75 -3.94
CA HIS A 147 5.84 6.93 -3.94
C HIS A 147 5.48 8.26 -3.25
N PRO A 148 4.69 9.14 -3.92
CA PRO A 148 4.45 10.50 -3.44
C PRO A 148 3.46 10.57 -2.27
N GLN A 149 2.63 9.53 -2.11
CA GLN A 149 1.51 9.48 -1.16
C GLN A 149 1.51 8.13 -0.45
N GLU A 150 1.83 8.13 0.83
CA GLU A 150 1.81 6.94 1.68
C GLU A 150 1.44 7.36 3.12
N ILE A 151 0.62 6.55 3.76
CA ILE A 151 0.22 6.71 5.17
C ILE A 151 0.54 5.39 5.85
N ASP A 152 1.49 5.41 6.78
CA ASP A 152 1.82 4.27 7.60
C ASP A 152 0.98 4.26 8.89
N TYR A 153 0.48 3.08 9.28
CA TYR A 153 -0.45 2.93 10.38
C TYR A 153 0.24 2.34 11.62
N ASN A 154 -0.07 2.89 12.78
CA ASN A 154 0.07 2.20 14.04
C ASN A 154 -1.28 1.55 14.44
N ILE A 155 -1.32 0.89 15.59
CA ILE A 155 -2.54 0.19 16.05
C ILE A 155 -3.69 1.17 16.26
N GLU A 156 -3.45 2.34 16.83
CA GLU A 156 -4.49 3.33 17.11
C GLU A 156 -5.10 3.85 15.82
N THR A 157 -4.27 4.31 14.89
CA THR A 157 -4.74 4.85 13.60
C THR A 157 -5.35 3.78 12.69
N LEU A 158 -4.92 2.52 12.81
CA LEU A 158 -5.56 1.40 12.13
C LEU A 158 -6.98 1.18 12.64
N PHE A 159 -7.18 1.20 13.97
CA PHE A 159 -8.53 1.05 14.55
C PHE A 159 -9.42 2.26 14.26
N GLU A 160 -8.88 3.48 14.22
CA GLU A 160 -9.64 4.65 13.74
C GLU A 160 -10.15 4.46 12.30
N LEU A 161 -9.31 3.90 11.42
CA LEU A 161 -9.71 3.58 10.05
C LEU A 161 -10.82 2.52 10.00
N ILE A 162 -10.70 1.46 10.81
CA ILE A 162 -11.69 0.37 10.90
C ILE A 162 -13.02 0.91 11.46
N ASP A 163 -12.98 1.65 12.56
CA ASP A 163 -14.17 2.23 13.18
C ASP A 163 -14.91 3.19 12.22
N ALA A 164 -14.14 3.99 11.47
CA ALA A 164 -14.70 4.89 10.46
C ALA A 164 -15.41 4.13 9.31
N SER A 165 -15.09 2.88 9.07
CA SER A 165 -15.74 2.04 8.04
C SER A 165 -17.13 1.57 8.45
N GLY A 166 -17.43 1.54 9.75
CA GLY A 166 -18.64 0.95 10.32
C GLY A 166 -18.63 -0.58 10.33
N LEU A 167 -17.49 -1.21 10.06
CA LEU A 167 -17.31 -2.67 10.10
C LEU A 167 -16.76 -3.12 11.44
N GLU A 168 -17.07 -4.38 11.80
CA GLU A 168 -16.53 -5.01 13.01
C GLU A 168 -15.16 -5.64 12.71
N PHE A 169 -14.18 -5.39 13.58
CA PHE A 169 -12.88 -6.04 13.52
C PHE A 169 -12.97 -7.49 14.00
N ILE A 170 -12.67 -8.44 13.12
CA ILE A 170 -12.71 -9.88 13.43
C ILE A 170 -11.35 -10.38 13.93
N GLY A 171 -10.26 -9.87 13.36
CA GLY A 171 -8.91 -10.28 13.74
C GLY A 171 -7.87 -10.05 12.66
N PHE A 172 -6.63 -10.30 13.02
CA PHE A 172 -5.51 -10.28 12.08
C PHE A 172 -5.40 -11.59 11.30
N SER A 173 -5.05 -11.51 10.02
CA SER A 173 -4.90 -12.68 9.14
C SER A 173 -3.89 -13.72 9.68
N ASN A 174 -2.97 -13.31 10.52
CA ASN A 174 -1.96 -14.18 11.12
C ASN A 174 -1.93 -13.99 12.65
N PRO A 175 -2.96 -14.49 13.37
CA PRO A 175 -3.14 -14.20 14.79
C PRO A 175 -1.98 -14.65 15.67
N GLY A 176 -1.21 -15.64 15.22
CA GLY A 176 -0.03 -16.13 15.95
C GLY A 176 1.08 -15.09 16.15
N TYR A 177 1.14 -14.05 15.31
CA TYR A 177 2.13 -12.97 15.47
C TYR A 177 1.68 -11.88 16.46
N TRP A 178 0.40 -11.88 16.83
CA TRP A 178 -0.23 -10.84 17.66
C TRP A 178 -0.54 -11.32 19.08
N GLN A 179 0.01 -12.48 19.47
CA GLN A 179 -0.12 -12.99 20.82
C GLN A 179 0.78 -12.20 21.77
N LEU A 180 0.21 -11.73 22.89
CA LEU A 180 0.95 -10.94 23.91
C LEU A 180 2.19 -11.65 24.46
N GLU A 181 2.16 -12.99 24.48
CA GLU A 181 3.29 -13.83 24.91
C GLU A 181 4.50 -13.75 23.98
N ARG A 182 4.35 -13.13 22.81
CA ARG A 182 5.41 -12.94 21.81
C ARG A 182 5.94 -11.50 21.77
N LEU A 183 5.31 -10.59 22.46
CA LEU A 183 5.73 -9.21 22.62
C LEU A 183 6.61 -9.04 23.85
#